data_8d8b96ee412385d79e7d2c9a60156e39
#
_entry.id   8d8b96ee412385d79e7d2c9a60156e39
#
_cell.length_a   1.000
_cell.length_b   1.000
_cell.length_c   1.000
_cell.angle_alpha   90.00
_cell.angle_beta   90.00
_cell.angle_gamma   90.00
#
_symmetry.space_group_name_H-M   'P 1'
#
loop_
_entity.id
_entity.type
_entity.pdbx_description
1 polymer ?
#
loop_
_entity_poly.entity_id
_entity_poly.type
_entity_poly.pdbx_seq_one_letter_code
_entity_poly.pdbx_strand_id
1 'polypeptide(L)'
;MDDDPAMVKVVGKILGNALGPELIEFHEAETGEKGLEIASELLPDIVICDINLPGMNGFEFCRKIRQSGLHATVILMSAYDENEDYAIEAKEVGADAFLIKPIKKGELLFVVNFILRIEHLNETVLGKNHELQEDQRRLNDNLKDIMRMNSKLESQNAQISSMNTELSERFDSTVGLLTNIIELNQSQHRGHSERVAEIAVFIAQKIGMSQDSIESLRTAARLHELGIVSLPRDETVEEALDEGKSRPVTSHPMVAEMLLKGFAGFEPVAELIRHMHENVDGSGKPDGLVGEQIPLGSRILSAASFYDHYMVAHPDSSILEVIKKVEQASGTWFDENVVSFLSGYALSQSQSSDEKTLSCSVFALKEGMVLASDIYSESGINLLRKGTVLDRDMVKKILKFNNVDPIMGQVQVKS
;
A
#
# COMPACT_ATOMS: atom_id res chain seq x y z
N MET A 1 -67.64 -6.18 -30.90
CA MET A 1 -68.36 -5.39 -31.93
C MET A 1 -68.75 -6.34 -33.03
N ASP A 2 -70.01 -6.52 -33.25
CA ASP A 2 -70.60 -7.38 -34.29
C ASP A 2 -72.08 -6.96 -34.41
N ASP A 3 -72.63 -6.94 -35.59
CA ASP A 3 -74.03 -6.62 -35.87
C ASP A 3 -74.94 -7.80 -35.59
N ASP A 4 -74.40 -8.99 -35.34
CA ASP A 4 -75.09 -10.15 -34.84
C ASP A 4 -75.04 -10.24 -33.29
N PRO A 5 -76.13 -9.96 -32.57
CA PRO A 5 -76.16 -10.04 -31.10
C PRO A 5 -75.85 -11.44 -30.55
N ALA A 6 -76.10 -12.50 -31.35
CA ALA A 6 -75.82 -13.86 -30.95
C ALA A 6 -74.29 -14.11 -30.91
N MET A 7 -73.55 -13.55 -31.85
CA MET A 7 -72.09 -13.64 -31.90
C MET A 7 -71.46 -12.90 -30.74
N VAL A 8 -71.90 -11.69 -30.46
CA VAL A 8 -71.44 -10.91 -29.30
C VAL A 8 -71.61 -11.68 -27.99
N LYS A 9 -72.80 -12.30 -27.76
CA LYS A 9 -73.05 -13.15 -26.57
C LYS A 9 -72.17 -14.40 -26.54
N VAL A 10 -71.87 -15.01 -27.66
CA VAL A 10 -70.99 -16.19 -27.75
C VAL A 10 -69.56 -15.81 -27.35
N VAL A 11 -68.99 -14.74 -27.93
CA VAL A 11 -67.65 -14.23 -27.61
C VAL A 11 -67.57 -13.86 -26.12
N GLY A 12 -68.55 -13.07 -25.58
CA GLY A 12 -68.59 -12.69 -24.19
C GLY A 12 -68.66 -13.89 -23.25
N LYS A 13 -69.49 -14.92 -23.59
CA LYS A 13 -69.58 -16.15 -22.77
C LYS A 13 -68.29 -16.98 -22.83
N ILE A 14 -67.61 -17.07 -23.97
CA ILE A 14 -66.34 -17.79 -24.08
C ILE A 14 -65.28 -17.13 -23.21
N LEU A 15 -65.13 -15.81 -23.31
CA LEU A 15 -64.13 -15.05 -22.56
C LEU A 15 -64.46 -15.00 -21.05
N GLY A 16 -65.72 -14.70 -20.70
CA GLY A 16 -66.16 -14.64 -19.28
C GLY A 16 -65.97 -15.98 -18.56
N ASN A 17 -66.24 -17.13 -19.24
CA ASN A 17 -66.03 -18.44 -18.65
C ASN A 17 -64.55 -18.83 -18.53
N ALA A 18 -63.69 -18.28 -19.35
CA ALA A 18 -62.26 -18.65 -19.38
C ALA A 18 -61.38 -17.77 -18.51
N LEU A 19 -61.67 -16.47 -18.44
CA LEU A 19 -60.85 -15.51 -17.73
C LEU A 19 -61.44 -15.13 -16.36
N GLY A 20 -62.71 -15.47 -16.15
CA GLY A 20 -63.46 -15.14 -14.92
C GLY A 20 -64.22 -13.82 -15.06
N PRO A 21 -65.48 -13.77 -14.60
CA PRO A 21 -66.34 -12.60 -14.74
C PRO A 21 -65.91 -11.40 -13.90
N GLU A 22 -65.03 -11.62 -12.90
CA GLU A 22 -64.48 -10.56 -12.05
C GLU A 22 -63.26 -9.85 -12.68
N LEU A 23 -62.66 -10.45 -13.74
CA LEU A 23 -61.46 -9.95 -14.39
C LEU A 23 -61.74 -9.25 -15.72
N ILE A 24 -62.98 -9.29 -16.21
CA ILE A 24 -63.36 -8.74 -17.52
C ILE A 24 -64.55 -7.83 -17.36
N GLU A 25 -64.39 -6.60 -17.80
CA GLU A 25 -65.50 -5.70 -18.10
C GLU A 25 -65.78 -5.78 -19.62
N PHE A 26 -66.99 -6.18 -20.00
CA PHE A 26 -67.34 -6.46 -21.36
C PHE A 26 -68.40 -5.45 -21.85
N HIS A 27 -68.04 -4.74 -22.92
CA HIS A 27 -68.90 -3.75 -23.56
C HIS A 27 -69.22 -4.18 -25.00
N GLU A 28 -70.46 -3.90 -25.43
CA GLU A 28 -71.00 -4.33 -26.72
C GLU A 28 -71.26 -3.10 -27.63
N ALA A 29 -70.95 -3.25 -28.90
CA ALA A 29 -71.26 -2.24 -29.91
C ALA A 29 -71.73 -2.94 -31.18
N GLU A 30 -72.79 -2.45 -31.81
CA GLU A 30 -73.40 -2.98 -33.03
C GLU A 30 -72.88 -2.30 -34.29
N THR A 31 -72.19 -1.14 -34.16
CA THR A 31 -71.63 -0.38 -35.29
C THR A 31 -70.21 0.08 -34.97
N GLY A 32 -69.41 0.37 -36.04
CA GLY A 32 -68.05 0.86 -35.88
C GLY A 32 -67.99 2.25 -35.18
N GLU A 33 -68.99 3.13 -35.46
CA GLU A 33 -69.08 4.46 -34.85
C GLU A 33 -69.31 4.34 -33.33
N LYS A 34 -70.27 3.48 -32.91
CA LYS A 34 -70.55 3.27 -31.52
C LYS A 34 -69.39 2.60 -30.78
N GLY A 35 -68.71 1.68 -31.44
CA GLY A 35 -67.47 1.06 -30.93
C GLY A 35 -66.35 2.05 -30.74
N LEU A 36 -66.18 3.02 -31.65
CA LEU A 36 -65.16 4.06 -31.53
C LEU A 36 -65.46 5.03 -30.35
N GLU A 37 -66.75 5.40 -30.14
CA GLU A 37 -67.20 6.19 -29.01
C GLU A 37 -66.85 5.49 -27.69
N ILE A 38 -67.27 4.22 -27.55
CA ILE A 38 -67.00 3.40 -26.35
C ILE A 38 -65.48 3.25 -26.13
N ALA A 39 -64.72 2.95 -27.20
CA ALA A 39 -63.28 2.83 -27.07
C ALA A 39 -62.57 4.11 -26.65
N SER A 40 -63.08 5.26 -27.06
CA SER A 40 -62.53 6.57 -26.64
C SER A 40 -62.86 6.93 -25.19
N GLU A 41 -64.00 6.50 -24.68
CA GLU A 41 -64.41 6.77 -23.29
C GLU A 41 -63.82 5.79 -22.28
N LEU A 42 -63.80 4.49 -22.62
CA LEU A 42 -63.43 3.45 -21.68
C LEU A 42 -62.00 2.93 -21.81
N LEU A 43 -61.31 3.30 -22.90
CA LEU A 43 -59.93 2.87 -23.18
C LEU A 43 -59.72 1.36 -23.01
N PRO A 44 -60.43 0.51 -23.74
CA PRO A 44 -60.39 -0.94 -23.55
C PRO A 44 -59.00 -1.50 -23.89
N ASP A 45 -58.58 -2.55 -23.20
CA ASP A 45 -57.32 -3.26 -23.51
C ASP A 45 -57.43 -4.04 -24.81
N ILE A 46 -58.61 -4.67 -25.06
CA ILE A 46 -58.84 -5.52 -26.25
C ILE A 46 -60.16 -5.12 -26.90
N VAL A 47 -60.13 -4.93 -28.19
CA VAL A 47 -61.31 -4.78 -29.08
C VAL A 47 -61.38 -5.94 -30.01
N ILE A 48 -62.52 -6.65 -30.00
CA ILE A 48 -62.84 -7.70 -30.99
C ILE A 48 -63.91 -7.14 -31.96
N CYS A 49 -63.59 -7.05 -33.22
CA CYS A 49 -64.40 -6.31 -34.17
C CYS A 49 -64.65 -7.15 -35.45
N ASP A 50 -65.90 -7.28 -35.84
CA ASP A 50 -66.24 -7.79 -37.16
C ASP A 50 -65.79 -6.81 -38.25
N ILE A 51 -65.28 -7.36 -39.37
CA ILE A 51 -64.95 -6.56 -40.56
C ILE A 51 -66.24 -6.00 -41.18
N ASN A 52 -67.29 -6.79 -41.25
CA ASN A 52 -68.51 -6.45 -41.95
C ASN A 52 -69.53 -5.79 -40.98
N LEU A 53 -69.22 -4.60 -40.52
CA LEU A 53 -70.14 -3.82 -39.73
C LEU A 53 -70.96 -2.82 -40.57
N PRO A 54 -72.23 -2.54 -40.21
CA PRO A 54 -72.97 -1.47 -40.85
C PRO A 54 -72.36 -0.09 -40.60
N GLY A 55 -72.29 0.74 -41.64
CA GLY A 55 -71.67 2.05 -41.57
C GLY A 55 -70.14 1.98 -41.70
N MET A 56 -69.41 2.13 -40.61
CA MET A 56 -67.96 2.02 -40.55
C MET A 56 -67.55 0.55 -40.47
N ASN A 57 -66.80 0.05 -41.45
CA ASN A 57 -66.33 -1.36 -41.43
C ASN A 57 -65.16 -1.54 -40.42
N GLY A 58 -64.84 -2.80 -40.09
CA GLY A 58 -63.79 -3.14 -39.11
C GLY A 58 -62.39 -2.64 -39.49
N PHE A 59 -62.06 -2.57 -40.76
CA PHE A 59 -60.74 -2.02 -41.21
C PHE A 59 -60.70 -0.50 -41.00
N GLU A 60 -61.75 0.22 -41.33
CA GLU A 60 -61.81 1.66 -41.04
C GLU A 60 -61.81 1.97 -39.54
N PHE A 61 -62.52 1.14 -38.77
CA PHE A 61 -62.47 1.23 -37.29
C PHE A 61 -61.06 1.05 -36.75
N CYS A 62 -60.37 -0.01 -37.18
CA CYS A 62 -58.98 -0.25 -36.76
C CYS A 62 -58.04 0.91 -37.10
N ARG A 63 -58.14 1.43 -38.32
CA ARG A 63 -57.34 2.57 -38.81
C ARG A 63 -57.62 3.82 -37.94
N LYS A 64 -58.86 4.10 -37.57
CA LYS A 64 -59.22 5.21 -36.68
C LYS A 64 -58.70 5.04 -35.27
N ILE A 65 -58.80 3.85 -34.69
CA ILE A 65 -58.21 3.51 -33.39
C ILE A 65 -56.70 3.82 -33.40
N ARG A 66 -55.97 3.38 -34.40
CA ARG A 66 -54.51 3.65 -34.54
C ARG A 66 -54.20 5.14 -34.71
N GLN A 67 -55.01 5.88 -35.52
CA GLN A 67 -54.86 7.33 -35.71
C GLN A 67 -55.19 8.14 -34.47
N SER A 68 -56.09 7.69 -33.61
CA SER A 68 -56.43 8.37 -32.40
C SER A 68 -55.40 8.22 -31.26
N GLY A 69 -54.40 7.36 -31.45
CA GLY A 69 -53.37 7.07 -30.44
C GLY A 69 -53.85 6.15 -29.32
N LEU A 70 -55.00 5.53 -29.45
CA LEU A 70 -55.52 4.54 -28.51
C LEU A 70 -54.70 3.24 -28.59
N HIS A 71 -54.23 2.75 -27.48
CA HIS A 71 -53.38 1.56 -27.39
C HIS A 71 -54.17 0.26 -27.20
N ALA A 72 -55.41 0.21 -27.69
CA ALA A 72 -56.21 -1.00 -27.64
C ALA A 72 -55.68 -2.08 -28.61
N THR A 73 -55.61 -3.31 -28.15
CA THR A 73 -55.31 -4.44 -29.01
C THR A 73 -56.54 -4.77 -29.86
N VAL A 74 -56.44 -4.70 -31.18
CA VAL A 74 -57.58 -4.90 -32.11
C VAL A 74 -57.48 -6.27 -32.75
N ILE A 75 -58.52 -7.10 -32.52
CA ILE A 75 -58.72 -8.42 -33.13
C ILE A 75 -59.82 -8.28 -34.16
N LEU A 76 -59.53 -8.44 -35.46
CA LEU A 76 -60.56 -8.42 -36.50
C LEU A 76 -61.15 -9.82 -36.72
N MET A 77 -62.44 -9.91 -37.03
CA MET A 77 -63.12 -11.13 -37.33
C MET A 77 -63.77 -11.06 -38.73
N SER A 78 -63.70 -12.14 -39.49
CA SER A 78 -64.31 -12.23 -40.86
C SER A 78 -65.07 -13.53 -41.06
N ALA A 79 -66.04 -13.56 -42.01
CA ALA A 79 -66.68 -14.78 -42.42
C ALA A 79 -65.77 -15.66 -43.27
N TYR A 80 -65.98 -16.98 -43.27
CA TYR A 80 -65.12 -18.00 -43.85
C TYR A 80 -64.98 -17.90 -45.38
N ASP A 81 -65.88 -17.22 -46.09
CA ASP A 81 -65.94 -17.24 -47.55
C ASP A 81 -65.36 -15.99 -48.21
N GLU A 82 -64.70 -15.12 -47.48
CA GLU A 82 -64.22 -13.84 -47.99
C GLU A 82 -62.69 -13.84 -48.08
N ASN A 83 -62.17 -13.78 -49.29
CA ASN A 83 -60.83 -13.48 -49.77
C ASN A 83 -59.65 -13.67 -48.82
N GLU A 84 -58.65 -14.43 -49.26
CA GLU A 84 -57.29 -14.49 -48.64
C GLU A 84 -56.63 -13.12 -48.39
N ASP A 85 -57.11 -12.09 -49.10
CA ASP A 85 -56.61 -10.70 -49.00
C ASP A 85 -57.00 -10.03 -47.67
N TYR A 86 -58.03 -10.44 -46.93
CA TYR A 86 -58.46 -9.80 -45.68
C TYR A 86 -57.46 -9.94 -44.54
N ALA A 87 -56.72 -11.02 -44.46
CA ALA A 87 -55.65 -11.17 -43.47
C ALA A 87 -54.48 -10.22 -43.74
N ILE A 88 -54.20 -9.94 -45.02
CA ILE A 88 -53.18 -8.97 -45.44
C ILE A 88 -53.64 -7.57 -45.13
N GLU A 89 -54.87 -7.21 -45.49
CA GLU A 89 -55.43 -5.87 -45.18
C GLU A 89 -55.56 -5.63 -43.67
N ALA A 90 -55.91 -6.62 -42.90
CA ALA A 90 -55.94 -6.51 -41.44
C ALA A 90 -54.59 -6.13 -40.86
N LYS A 91 -53.49 -6.71 -41.37
CA LYS A 91 -52.12 -6.35 -40.99
C LYS A 91 -51.77 -4.93 -41.41
N GLU A 92 -52.15 -4.52 -42.66
CA GLU A 92 -51.87 -3.17 -43.17
C GLU A 92 -52.56 -2.06 -42.39
N VAL A 93 -53.78 -2.29 -41.88
CA VAL A 93 -54.51 -1.34 -41.02
C VAL A 93 -54.02 -1.38 -39.56
N GLY A 94 -53.11 -2.27 -39.20
CA GLY A 94 -52.53 -2.37 -37.89
C GLY A 94 -53.37 -3.20 -36.89
N ALA A 95 -54.13 -4.17 -37.34
CA ALA A 95 -54.76 -5.16 -36.47
C ALA A 95 -53.71 -6.08 -35.83
N ASP A 96 -53.86 -6.39 -34.58
CA ASP A 96 -52.91 -7.24 -33.80
C ASP A 96 -53.19 -8.73 -34.01
N ALA A 97 -54.45 -9.10 -34.31
CA ALA A 97 -54.84 -10.45 -34.65
C ALA A 97 -56.02 -10.47 -35.58
N PHE A 98 -56.22 -11.63 -36.23
CA PHE A 98 -57.32 -11.89 -37.16
C PHE A 98 -57.94 -13.26 -36.85
N LEU A 99 -59.25 -13.35 -36.83
CA LEU A 99 -60.00 -14.57 -36.56
C LEU A 99 -61.04 -14.83 -37.67
N ILE A 100 -61.25 -16.10 -38.03
CA ILE A 100 -62.21 -16.52 -39.04
C ILE A 100 -63.46 -17.10 -38.34
N LYS A 101 -64.66 -16.61 -38.74
CA LYS A 101 -65.94 -17.17 -38.30
C LYS A 101 -66.23 -18.51 -39.02
N PRO A 102 -66.78 -19.54 -38.36
CA PRO A 102 -67.28 -19.54 -36.98
C PRO A 102 -66.16 -19.59 -35.95
N ILE A 103 -66.14 -18.69 -34.96
CA ILE A 103 -65.10 -18.57 -33.96
C ILE A 103 -65.05 -19.83 -33.10
N LYS A 104 -63.91 -20.50 -33.14
CA LYS A 104 -63.64 -21.66 -32.28
C LYS A 104 -63.16 -21.19 -30.92
N LYS A 105 -63.74 -21.73 -29.84
CA LYS A 105 -63.36 -21.39 -28.46
C LYS A 105 -61.86 -21.44 -28.23
N GLY A 106 -61.17 -22.49 -28.71
CA GLY A 106 -59.73 -22.67 -28.50
C GLY A 106 -58.90 -21.61 -29.20
N GLU A 107 -59.28 -21.16 -30.41
CA GLU A 107 -58.60 -20.17 -31.22
C GLU A 107 -58.74 -18.77 -30.59
N LEU A 108 -59.93 -18.35 -30.22
CA LEU A 108 -60.16 -17.09 -29.53
C LEU A 108 -59.36 -17.00 -28.21
N LEU A 109 -59.46 -18.05 -27.40
CA LEU A 109 -58.73 -18.07 -26.14
C LEU A 109 -57.21 -18.08 -26.31
N PHE A 110 -56.70 -18.76 -27.33
CA PHE A 110 -55.27 -18.75 -27.63
C PHE A 110 -54.80 -17.33 -27.99
N VAL A 111 -55.52 -16.63 -28.86
CA VAL A 111 -55.18 -15.27 -29.27
C VAL A 111 -55.22 -14.31 -28.09
N VAL A 112 -56.33 -14.29 -27.31
CA VAL A 112 -56.50 -13.41 -26.18
C VAL A 112 -55.43 -13.67 -25.09
N ASN A 113 -55.21 -14.94 -24.72
CA ASN A 113 -54.15 -15.26 -23.75
C ASN A 113 -52.76 -14.90 -24.25
N PHE A 114 -52.47 -15.02 -25.53
CA PHE A 114 -51.22 -14.62 -26.12
C PHE A 114 -51.00 -13.10 -26.02
N ILE A 115 -52.04 -12.30 -26.29
CA ILE A 115 -52.01 -10.84 -26.17
C ILE A 115 -51.77 -10.44 -24.68
N LEU A 116 -52.55 -10.95 -23.76
CA LEU A 116 -52.41 -10.65 -22.32
C LEU A 116 -51.04 -11.02 -21.80
N ARG A 117 -50.46 -12.11 -22.30
CA ARG A 117 -49.10 -12.51 -21.96
C ARG A 117 -48.02 -11.52 -22.45
N ILE A 118 -48.18 -11.00 -23.66
CA ILE A 118 -47.28 -9.98 -24.21
C ILE A 118 -47.35 -8.69 -23.40
N GLU A 119 -48.56 -8.23 -23.06
CA GLU A 119 -48.75 -7.03 -22.24
C GLU A 119 -48.09 -7.18 -20.89
N HIS A 120 -48.33 -8.29 -20.19
CA HIS A 120 -47.65 -8.55 -18.91
C HIS A 120 -46.15 -8.62 -19.00
N LEU A 121 -45.59 -9.19 -20.09
CA LEU A 121 -44.15 -9.22 -20.33
C LEU A 121 -43.62 -7.81 -20.56
N ASN A 122 -44.29 -6.97 -21.32
CA ASN A 122 -43.89 -5.61 -21.58
C ASN A 122 -43.86 -4.77 -20.29
N GLU A 123 -44.91 -4.87 -19.45
CA GLU A 123 -44.90 -4.20 -18.14
C GLU A 123 -43.75 -4.66 -17.24
N THR A 124 -43.49 -5.98 -17.23
CA THR A 124 -42.38 -6.55 -16.47
C THR A 124 -41.01 -6.03 -16.96
N VAL A 125 -40.85 -5.96 -18.25
CA VAL A 125 -39.60 -5.44 -18.87
C VAL A 125 -39.41 -3.95 -18.58
N LEU A 126 -40.49 -3.17 -18.66
CA LEU A 126 -40.45 -1.73 -18.34
C LEU A 126 -40.07 -1.51 -16.88
N GLY A 127 -40.68 -2.26 -15.96
CA GLY A 127 -40.38 -2.22 -14.54
C GLY A 127 -38.91 -2.56 -14.25
N LYS A 128 -38.42 -3.67 -14.85
CA LYS A 128 -37.02 -4.07 -14.69
C LYS A 128 -36.03 -3.06 -15.29
N ASN A 129 -36.36 -2.46 -16.43
CA ASN A 129 -35.53 -1.43 -17.05
C ASN A 129 -35.40 -0.20 -16.14
N HIS A 130 -36.47 0.18 -15.47
CA HIS A 130 -36.43 1.31 -14.52
C HIS A 130 -35.54 0.98 -13.30
N GLU A 131 -35.71 -0.20 -12.71
CA GLU A 131 -34.87 -0.69 -11.60
C GLU A 131 -33.39 -0.74 -11.98
N LEU A 132 -33.09 -1.26 -13.18
CA LEU A 132 -31.73 -1.33 -13.70
C LEU A 132 -31.07 0.05 -13.87
N GLN A 133 -31.86 1.05 -14.32
CA GLN A 133 -31.36 2.42 -14.44
C GLN A 133 -31.05 3.06 -13.08
N GLU A 134 -31.86 2.80 -12.07
CA GLU A 134 -31.60 3.27 -10.71
C GLU A 134 -30.34 2.62 -10.13
N ASP A 135 -30.18 1.30 -10.31
CA ASP A 135 -28.99 0.59 -9.86
C ASP A 135 -27.71 1.07 -10.55
N GLN A 136 -27.79 1.35 -11.85
CA GLN A 136 -26.66 1.96 -12.58
C GLN A 136 -26.27 3.34 -12.02
N ARG A 137 -27.23 4.17 -11.66
CA ARG A 137 -26.97 5.48 -11.05
C ARG A 137 -26.27 5.31 -9.70
N ARG A 138 -26.80 4.43 -8.82
CA ARG A 138 -26.20 4.12 -7.51
C ARG A 138 -24.78 3.59 -7.66
N LEU A 139 -24.56 2.68 -8.60
CA LEU A 139 -23.23 2.13 -8.88
C LEU A 139 -22.22 3.20 -9.32
N ASN A 140 -22.63 4.10 -10.20
CA ASN A 140 -21.79 5.19 -10.66
C ASN A 140 -21.43 6.17 -9.53
N ASP A 141 -22.36 6.46 -8.64
CA ASP A 141 -22.10 7.34 -7.49
C ASP A 141 -21.16 6.65 -6.49
N ASN A 142 -21.36 5.38 -6.20
CA ASN A 142 -20.43 4.59 -5.39
C ASN A 142 -19.01 4.55 -5.99
N LEU A 143 -18.89 4.38 -7.32
CA LEU A 143 -17.59 4.41 -8.00
C LEU A 143 -16.88 5.75 -7.84
N LYS A 144 -17.60 6.88 -7.95
CA LYS A 144 -17.03 8.21 -7.72
C LYS A 144 -16.51 8.37 -6.29
N ASP A 145 -17.27 7.87 -5.31
CA ASP A 145 -16.87 7.96 -3.90
C ASP A 145 -15.65 7.08 -3.61
N ILE A 146 -15.59 5.87 -4.18
CA ILE A 146 -14.41 5.00 -4.09
C ILE A 146 -13.18 5.67 -4.71
N MET A 147 -13.31 6.27 -5.89
CA MET A 147 -12.21 6.99 -6.54
C MET A 147 -11.70 8.16 -5.68
N ARG A 148 -12.62 8.93 -5.07
CA ARG A 148 -12.25 10.02 -4.14
C ARG A 148 -11.52 9.49 -2.90
N MET A 149 -12.01 8.40 -2.32
CA MET A 149 -11.37 7.78 -1.16
C MET A 149 -9.97 7.24 -1.49
N ASN A 150 -9.81 6.56 -2.63
CA ASN A 150 -8.51 6.06 -3.09
C ASN A 150 -7.51 7.20 -3.30
N SER A 151 -7.90 8.27 -3.99
CA SER A 151 -7.02 9.44 -4.18
C SER A 151 -6.60 10.07 -2.85
N LYS A 152 -7.51 10.15 -1.86
CA LYS A 152 -7.18 10.65 -0.52
C LYS A 152 -6.23 9.70 0.21
N LEU A 153 -6.44 8.38 0.12
CA LEU A 153 -5.56 7.37 0.70
C LEU A 153 -4.14 7.43 0.11
N GLU A 154 -4.02 7.55 -1.20
CA GLU A 154 -2.73 7.70 -1.88
C GLU A 154 -1.98 8.95 -1.39
N SER A 155 -2.68 10.09 -1.29
CA SER A 155 -2.11 11.32 -0.77
C SER A 155 -1.65 11.19 0.69
N GLN A 156 -2.45 10.56 1.54
CA GLN A 156 -2.10 10.32 2.94
C GLN A 156 -0.91 9.36 3.08
N ASN A 157 -0.85 8.29 2.29
CA ASN A 157 0.27 7.35 2.29
C ASN A 157 1.57 8.03 1.84
N ALA A 158 1.53 8.88 0.81
CA ALA A 158 2.68 9.66 0.37
C ALA A 158 3.15 10.62 1.47
N GLN A 159 2.23 11.27 2.17
CA GLN A 159 2.56 12.15 3.29
C GLN A 159 3.19 11.38 4.47
N ILE A 160 2.61 10.25 4.86
CA ILE A 160 3.16 9.38 5.93
C ILE A 160 4.56 8.92 5.56
N SER A 161 4.79 8.46 4.32
CA SER A 161 6.10 8.04 3.85
C SER A 161 7.13 9.17 3.93
N SER A 162 6.77 10.38 3.48
CA SER A 162 7.64 11.56 3.58
C SER A 162 7.97 11.92 5.03
N MET A 163 6.96 11.91 5.92
CA MET A 163 7.16 12.20 7.34
C MET A 163 8.05 11.16 8.03
N ASN A 164 7.89 9.87 7.68
CA ASN A 164 8.73 8.81 8.23
C ASN A 164 10.19 8.96 7.80
N THR A 165 10.44 9.32 6.53
CA THR A 165 11.79 9.61 6.03
C THR A 165 12.40 10.79 6.78
N GLU A 166 11.69 11.90 6.91
CA GLU A 166 12.16 13.09 7.64
C GLU A 166 12.44 12.79 9.12
N LEU A 167 11.57 11.99 9.76
CA LEU A 167 11.76 11.57 11.15
C LEU A 167 13.02 10.72 11.31
N SER A 168 13.27 9.78 10.39
CA SER A 168 14.47 8.95 10.38
C SER A 168 15.74 9.78 10.22
N GLU A 169 15.75 10.75 9.29
CA GLU A 169 16.87 11.65 9.07
C GLU A 169 17.16 12.53 10.30
N ARG A 170 16.11 13.04 10.93
CA ARG A 170 16.24 13.83 12.18
C ARG A 170 16.75 13.00 13.34
N PHE A 171 16.28 11.76 13.47
CA PHE A 171 16.78 10.81 14.47
C PHE A 171 18.28 10.54 14.28
N ASP A 172 18.70 10.19 13.06
CA ASP A 172 20.11 9.96 12.72
C ASP A 172 20.98 11.18 12.98
N SER A 173 20.51 12.36 12.66
CA SER A 173 21.22 13.63 12.93
C SER A 173 21.37 13.87 14.44
N THR A 174 20.34 13.54 15.23
CA THR A 174 20.37 13.69 16.69
C THR A 174 21.35 12.69 17.31
N VAL A 175 21.32 11.42 16.90
CA VAL A 175 22.31 10.40 17.34
C VAL A 175 23.72 10.83 16.96
N GLY A 176 23.94 11.32 15.72
CA GLY A 176 25.23 11.84 15.29
C GLY A 176 25.74 13.02 16.12
N LEU A 177 24.83 13.94 16.53
CA LEU A 177 25.20 15.04 17.42
C LEU A 177 25.63 14.53 18.81
N LEU A 178 24.89 13.58 19.39
CA LEU A 178 25.23 12.95 20.67
C LEU A 178 26.59 12.22 20.57
N THR A 179 26.81 11.46 19.50
CA THR A 179 28.10 10.79 19.23
C THR A 179 29.24 11.80 19.22
N ASN A 180 29.11 12.92 18.51
CA ASN A 180 30.13 13.97 18.48
C ASN A 180 30.39 14.56 19.89
N ILE A 181 29.34 14.76 20.72
CA ILE A 181 29.51 15.25 22.08
C ILE A 181 30.27 14.23 22.95
N ILE A 182 30.00 12.93 22.79
CA ILE A 182 30.70 11.84 23.47
C ILE A 182 32.19 11.88 23.09
N GLU A 183 32.50 11.94 21.79
CA GLU A 183 33.86 11.92 21.29
C GLU A 183 34.68 13.19 21.65
N LEU A 184 34.02 14.34 21.85
CA LEU A 184 34.68 15.55 22.35
C LEU A 184 35.31 15.35 23.73
N ASN A 185 34.79 14.44 24.56
CA ASN A 185 35.32 14.11 25.84
C ASN A 185 36.50 13.12 25.78
N GLN A 186 36.73 12.48 24.61
CA GLN A 186 37.75 11.46 24.39
C GLN A 186 38.62 11.80 23.21
N SER A 187 39.55 12.71 23.38
CA SER A 187 40.42 13.24 22.32
C SER A 187 41.26 12.17 21.57
N GLN A 188 41.45 11.00 22.17
CA GLN A 188 42.26 9.91 21.59
C GLN A 188 41.48 8.94 20.71
N HIS A 189 40.11 8.88 20.83
CA HIS A 189 39.24 7.90 20.16
C HIS A 189 38.33 8.54 19.10
N ARG A 190 38.80 9.54 18.40
CA ARG A 190 38.04 10.25 17.36
C ARG A 190 37.51 9.33 16.27
N GLY A 191 36.23 9.40 15.98
CA GLY A 191 35.55 8.55 14.97
C GLY A 191 35.42 7.08 15.37
N HIS A 192 35.76 6.73 16.63
CA HIS A 192 35.65 5.37 17.14
C HIS A 192 34.22 4.83 17.02
N SER A 193 33.24 5.55 17.53
CA SER A 193 31.84 5.11 17.53
C SER A 193 31.28 4.82 16.13
N GLU A 194 31.67 5.62 15.15
CA GLU A 194 31.23 5.42 13.74
C GLU A 194 31.93 4.22 13.11
N ARG A 195 33.25 4.03 13.33
CA ARG A 195 33.97 2.85 12.83
C ARG A 195 33.45 1.56 13.46
N VAL A 196 33.19 1.57 14.77
CA VAL A 196 32.54 0.44 15.47
C VAL A 196 31.17 0.14 14.87
N ALA A 197 30.37 1.16 14.55
CA ALA A 197 29.07 0.99 13.93
C ALA A 197 29.20 0.37 12.51
N GLU A 198 30.18 0.80 11.70
CA GLU A 198 30.45 0.21 10.39
C GLU A 198 30.81 -1.28 10.48
N ILE A 199 31.71 -1.63 11.40
CA ILE A 199 32.15 -3.00 11.65
C ILE A 199 30.96 -3.86 12.11
N ALA A 200 30.23 -3.38 13.11
CA ALA A 200 29.10 -4.10 13.69
C ALA A 200 28.00 -4.37 12.67
N VAL A 201 27.65 -3.37 11.86
CA VAL A 201 26.65 -3.50 10.78
C VAL A 201 27.12 -4.51 9.73
N PHE A 202 28.39 -4.46 9.31
CA PHE A 202 28.93 -5.44 8.38
C PHE A 202 28.78 -6.87 8.89
N ILE A 203 29.17 -7.13 10.14
CA ILE A 203 29.06 -8.45 10.77
C ILE A 203 27.58 -8.88 10.85
N ALA A 204 26.69 -7.99 11.33
CA ALA A 204 25.28 -8.26 11.47
C ALA A 204 24.60 -8.62 10.13
N GLN A 205 24.95 -7.92 9.05
CA GLN A 205 24.48 -8.22 7.69
C GLN A 205 24.95 -9.59 7.21
N LYS A 206 26.22 -9.96 7.48
CA LYS A 206 26.77 -11.25 7.10
C LYS A 206 26.15 -12.42 7.87
N ILE A 207 25.78 -12.21 9.12
CA ILE A 207 25.05 -13.19 9.95
C ILE A 207 23.57 -13.28 9.52
N GLY A 208 23.02 -12.26 8.85
CA GLY A 208 21.62 -12.25 8.41
C GLY A 208 20.64 -11.75 9.48
N MET A 209 21.04 -10.80 10.33
CA MET A 209 20.14 -10.14 11.28
C MET A 209 19.05 -9.36 10.55
N SER A 210 17.89 -9.17 11.21
CA SER A 210 16.81 -8.33 10.68
C SER A 210 17.24 -6.87 10.58
N GLN A 211 16.63 -6.10 9.65
CA GLN A 211 16.95 -4.68 9.46
C GLN A 211 16.76 -3.88 10.77
N ASP A 212 15.68 -4.14 11.51
CA ASP A 212 15.40 -3.47 12.78
C ASP A 212 16.48 -3.76 13.83
N SER A 213 16.97 -5.00 13.89
CA SER A 213 18.07 -5.38 14.78
C SER A 213 19.40 -4.73 14.37
N ILE A 214 19.65 -4.58 13.06
CA ILE A 214 20.82 -3.88 12.53
C ILE A 214 20.80 -2.40 12.89
N GLU A 215 19.64 -1.73 12.77
CA GLU A 215 19.51 -0.32 13.13
C GLU A 215 19.67 -0.09 14.64
N SER A 216 19.11 -0.99 15.46
CA SER A 216 19.33 -0.97 16.92
C SER A 216 20.82 -1.14 17.26
N LEU A 217 21.51 -2.07 16.62
CA LEU A 217 22.93 -2.30 16.79
C LEU A 217 23.78 -1.12 16.32
N ARG A 218 23.46 -0.52 15.17
CA ARG A 218 24.10 0.70 14.67
C ARG A 218 24.00 1.83 15.69
N THR A 219 22.81 2.04 16.23
CA THR A 219 22.56 3.07 17.23
C THR A 219 23.30 2.75 18.54
N ALA A 220 23.32 1.47 18.96
CA ALA A 220 24.07 1.04 20.14
C ALA A 220 25.57 1.28 19.95
N ALA A 221 26.12 0.97 18.78
CA ALA A 221 27.54 1.20 18.48
C ALA A 221 27.92 2.70 18.49
N ARG A 222 27.00 3.58 18.06
CA ARG A 222 27.24 5.03 18.13
C ARG A 222 27.16 5.61 19.54
N LEU A 223 26.39 4.99 20.42
CA LEU A 223 26.11 5.51 21.76
C LEU A 223 26.73 4.69 22.89
N HIS A 224 27.51 3.64 22.59
CA HIS A 224 28.00 2.70 23.61
C HIS A 224 28.90 3.37 24.67
N GLU A 225 29.57 4.43 24.30
CA GLU A 225 30.42 5.22 25.20
C GLU A 225 29.67 6.37 25.92
N LEU A 226 28.32 6.48 25.74
CA LEU A 226 27.51 7.53 26.37
C LEU A 226 27.71 7.62 27.88
N GLY A 227 27.87 6.49 28.52
CA GLY A 227 28.08 6.44 29.97
C GLY A 227 29.43 7.03 30.44
N ILE A 228 30.42 7.12 29.58
CA ILE A 228 31.75 7.67 29.92
C ILE A 228 31.66 9.17 30.22
N VAL A 229 30.71 9.88 29.59
CA VAL A 229 30.53 11.33 29.82
C VAL A 229 30.29 11.67 31.30
N SER A 230 29.77 10.73 32.08
CA SER A 230 29.48 10.91 33.53
C SER A 230 30.56 10.39 34.46
N LEU A 231 31.61 9.76 33.93
CA LEU A 231 32.71 9.23 34.76
C LEU A 231 33.80 10.29 34.99
N PRO A 232 34.50 10.20 36.12
CA PRO A 232 35.68 11.02 36.36
C PRO A 232 36.75 10.79 35.28
N ARG A 233 37.43 11.85 34.84
CA ARG A 233 38.45 11.79 33.79
C ARG A 233 39.62 10.87 34.07
N ASP A 234 39.85 10.50 35.34
CA ASP A 234 40.93 9.64 35.78
C ASP A 234 40.65 8.13 35.66
N GLU A 235 39.40 7.77 35.35
CA GLU A 235 39.01 6.39 35.02
C GLU A 235 39.15 6.15 33.50
N THR A 236 40.37 6.14 32.99
CA THR A 236 40.67 5.82 31.60
C THR A 236 40.42 4.34 31.36
N VAL A 237 39.61 4.07 30.31
CA VAL A 237 39.32 2.73 29.82
C VAL A 237 40.52 2.23 29.03
N GLU A 238 41.53 1.63 29.67
CA GLU A 238 42.54 0.84 28.99
C GLU A 238 42.02 -0.59 28.84
N GLU A 239 41.48 -0.93 27.69
CA GLU A 239 41.28 -2.34 27.26
C GLU A 239 42.60 -2.97 26.91
N ALA A 240 43.40 -3.29 27.91
CA ALA A 240 44.70 -3.95 27.68
C ALA A 240 44.54 -5.46 27.66
N LEU A 241 44.83 -6.09 26.50
CA LEU A 241 45.07 -7.52 26.34
C LEU A 241 46.50 -7.93 26.78
N ASP A 242 47.15 -7.16 27.63
CA ASP A 242 48.49 -7.54 28.12
C ASP A 242 48.40 -8.46 29.32
N GLU A 243 48.93 -9.67 29.11
CA GLU A 243 49.30 -10.66 30.13
C GLU A 243 48.28 -10.95 31.23
N GLY A 244 47.15 -11.55 30.90
CA GLY A 244 46.30 -12.22 31.89
C GLY A 244 45.54 -11.32 32.85
N LYS A 245 45.44 -10.02 32.61
CA LYS A 245 44.59 -9.10 33.34
C LYS A 245 43.21 -9.05 32.76
N SER A 246 42.18 -9.32 33.60
CA SER A 246 40.80 -9.09 33.27
C SER A 246 40.58 -7.64 32.79
N ARG A 247 39.68 -7.45 31.78
CA ARG A 247 39.20 -6.14 31.36
C ARG A 247 38.89 -5.25 32.59
N PRO A 248 39.33 -4.01 32.64
CA PRO A 248 38.91 -3.10 33.69
C PRO A 248 37.39 -2.99 33.68
N VAL A 249 36.76 -3.21 34.78
CA VAL A 249 35.32 -3.13 34.93
C VAL A 249 34.93 -1.67 34.94
N THR A 250 34.50 -1.20 33.76
CA THR A 250 33.98 0.15 33.67
C THR A 250 32.46 0.12 33.88
N SER A 251 31.94 1.03 34.69
CA SER A 251 30.51 1.16 34.95
C SER A 251 29.74 1.85 33.80
N HIS A 252 30.45 2.30 32.75
CA HIS A 252 29.86 3.09 31.65
C HIS A 252 28.71 2.39 30.91
N PRO A 253 28.69 1.07 30.66
CA PRO A 253 27.54 0.44 30.00
C PRO A 253 26.28 0.52 30.83
N MET A 254 26.39 0.34 32.16
CA MET A 254 25.25 0.46 33.09
C MET A 254 24.73 1.89 33.17
N VAL A 255 25.63 2.88 33.14
CA VAL A 255 25.24 4.30 33.13
C VAL A 255 24.57 4.65 31.80
N ALA A 256 25.10 4.18 30.65
CA ALA A 256 24.49 4.38 29.35
C ALA A 256 23.08 3.75 29.31
N GLU A 257 22.93 2.52 29.81
CA GLU A 257 21.62 1.87 29.95
C GLU A 257 20.65 2.73 30.79
N MET A 258 21.08 3.21 31.92
CA MET A 258 20.25 4.05 32.80
C MET A 258 19.81 5.35 32.12
N LEU A 259 20.68 5.98 31.35
CA LEU A 259 20.36 7.19 30.59
C LEU A 259 19.37 6.92 29.45
N LEU A 260 19.53 5.79 28.75
CA LEU A 260 18.71 5.45 27.59
C LEU A 260 17.35 4.87 27.94
N LYS A 261 17.21 4.15 29.05
CA LYS A 261 15.94 3.56 29.52
C LYS A 261 14.80 4.57 29.73
N GLY A 262 15.12 5.85 29.90
CA GLY A 262 14.13 6.92 30.04
C GLY A 262 13.45 7.31 28.72
N PHE A 263 13.91 6.80 27.58
CA PHE A 263 13.44 7.19 26.26
C PHE A 263 12.80 5.99 25.56
N ALA A 264 11.52 6.14 25.19
CA ALA A 264 10.79 5.10 24.48
C ALA A 264 11.47 4.75 23.15
N GLY A 265 11.62 3.45 22.87
CA GLY A 265 12.26 2.92 21.67
C GLY A 265 13.76 2.70 21.76
N PHE A 266 14.39 3.09 22.88
CA PHE A 266 15.81 2.82 23.13
C PHE A 266 16.07 1.56 23.94
N GLU A 267 15.02 0.83 24.36
CA GLU A 267 15.16 -0.38 25.17
C GLU A 267 16.10 -1.43 24.53
N PRO A 268 15.98 -1.76 23.21
CA PRO A 268 16.90 -2.70 22.56
C PRO A 268 18.34 -2.15 22.53
N VAL A 269 18.52 -0.85 22.29
CA VAL A 269 19.83 -0.19 22.28
C VAL A 269 20.49 -0.26 23.65
N ALA A 270 19.74 0.05 24.69
CA ALA A 270 20.20 0.04 26.08
C ALA A 270 20.64 -1.37 26.52
N GLU A 271 19.86 -2.41 26.13
CA GLU A 271 20.19 -3.82 26.38
C GLU A 271 21.49 -4.23 25.71
N LEU A 272 21.67 -3.87 24.43
CA LEU A 272 22.90 -4.16 23.69
C LEU A 272 24.12 -3.53 24.35
N ILE A 273 24.01 -2.28 24.77
CA ILE A 273 25.10 -1.56 25.43
C ILE A 273 25.40 -2.16 26.82
N ARG A 274 24.38 -2.47 27.61
CA ARG A 274 24.55 -3.08 28.94
C ARG A 274 25.47 -4.29 28.89
N HIS A 275 25.23 -5.20 27.93
CA HIS A 275 25.90 -6.49 27.87
C HIS A 275 27.14 -6.51 26.95
N MET A 276 27.64 -5.35 26.49
CA MET A 276 28.79 -5.29 25.58
C MET A 276 30.10 -5.76 26.21
N HIS A 277 30.21 -5.77 27.52
CA HIS A 277 31.37 -6.26 28.26
C HIS A 277 31.18 -7.64 28.89
N GLU A 278 30.10 -8.35 28.55
CA GLU A 278 29.98 -9.76 28.84
C GLU A 278 30.97 -10.56 27.99
N ASN A 279 31.52 -11.62 28.58
CA ASN A 279 32.41 -12.55 27.92
C ASN A 279 31.69 -13.87 27.69
N VAL A 280 31.91 -14.53 26.56
CA VAL A 280 31.18 -15.79 26.24
C VAL A 280 31.45 -16.93 27.22
N ASP A 281 32.57 -16.86 27.97
CA ASP A 281 32.91 -17.81 29.02
C ASP A 281 32.26 -17.49 30.39
N GLY A 282 31.48 -16.38 30.50
CA GLY A 282 30.83 -15.92 31.74
C GLY A 282 31.72 -15.13 32.68
N SER A 283 32.97 -14.81 32.34
CA SER A 283 33.87 -14.00 33.13
C SER A 283 33.58 -12.49 33.01
N GLY A 284 32.67 -12.11 32.09
CA GLY A 284 32.29 -10.73 31.82
C GLY A 284 31.34 -10.10 32.85
N LYS A 285 30.94 -8.88 32.60
CA LYS A 285 30.07 -8.09 33.46
C LYS A 285 29.10 -7.24 32.66
N PRO A 286 27.95 -6.82 33.20
CA PRO A 286 27.61 -6.80 34.64
C PRO A 286 26.95 -8.08 35.16
N ASP A 287 26.35 -8.92 34.31
CA ASP A 287 25.43 -9.98 34.73
C ASP A 287 26.07 -11.38 34.69
N GLY A 288 27.27 -11.53 34.11
CA GLY A 288 28.00 -12.80 34.01
C GLY A 288 27.31 -13.79 33.05
N LEU A 289 26.72 -13.28 31.97
CA LEU A 289 26.02 -14.09 30.98
C LEU A 289 27.01 -14.97 30.20
N VAL A 290 26.55 -16.17 29.80
CA VAL A 290 27.39 -17.17 29.12
C VAL A 290 26.86 -17.45 27.70
N GLY A 291 27.74 -17.42 26.72
CA GLY A 291 27.45 -17.85 25.35
C GLY A 291 26.25 -17.15 24.74
N GLU A 292 25.23 -17.93 24.37
CA GLU A 292 24.00 -17.43 23.72
C GLU A 292 23.05 -16.63 24.66
N GLN A 293 23.29 -16.63 25.95
CA GLN A 293 22.57 -15.77 26.90
C GLN A 293 22.91 -14.28 26.65
N ILE A 294 24.10 -14.00 26.10
CA ILE A 294 24.51 -12.66 25.70
C ILE A 294 23.79 -12.31 24.39
N PRO A 295 23.04 -11.20 24.30
CA PRO A 295 22.43 -10.79 23.04
C PRO A 295 23.44 -10.77 21.89
N LEU A 296 23.07 -11.29 20.73
CA LEU A 296 24.00 -11.38 19.57
C LEU A 296 24.58 -10.00 19.21
N GLY A 297 23.77 -8.94 19.23
CA GLY A 297 24.23 -7.58 19.00
C GLY A 297 25.30 -7.12 19.99
N SER A 298 25.20 -7.52 21.28
CA SER A 298 26.21 -7.22 22.28
C SER A 298 27.51 -7.96 22.02
N ARG A 299 27.46 -9.25 21.62
CA ARG A 299 28.65 -10.03 21.21
C ARG A 299 29.36 -9.37 20.03
N ILE A 300 28.59 -8.88 19.02
CA ILE A 300 29.12 -8.14 17.87
C ILE A 300 29.73 -6.82 18.30
N LEU A 301 29.03 -6.03 19.10
CA LEU A 301 29.47 -4.73 19.58
C LEU A 301 30.77 -4.86 20.37
N SER A 302 30.88 -5.86 21.25
CA SER A 302 32.08 -6.17 22.03
C SER A 302 33.31 -6.40 21.16
N ALA A 303 33.18 -7.27 20.14
CA ALA A 303 34.29 -7.62 19.27
C ALA A 303 34.68 -6.43 18.35
N ALA A 304 33.68 -5.69 17.85
CA ALA A 304 33.91 -4.52 16.99
C ALA A 304 34.61 -3.38 17.75
N SER A 305 34.15 -3.06 18.98
CA SER A 305 34.75 -2.04 19.83
C SER A 305 36.18 -2.41 20.19
N PHE A 306 36.43 -3.66 20.61
CA PHE A 306 37.76 -4.12 20.90
C PHE A 306 38.73 -4.01 19.71
N TYR A 307 38.28 -4.45 18.54
CA TYR A 307 39.07 -4.38 17.31
C TYR A 307 39.49 -2.94 16.98
N ASP A 308 38.55 -1.99 17.02
CA ASP A 308 38.85 -0.60 16.73
C ASP A 308 39.76 0.04 17.76
N HIS A 309 39.52 -0.19 19.04
CA HIS A 309 40.42 0.29 20.11
C HIS A 309 41.84 -0.23 19.94
N TYR A 310 42.01 -1.52 19.63
CA TYR A 310 43.30 -2.13 19.44
C TYR A 310 44.04 -1.52 18.23
N MET A 311 43.31 -1.31 17.10
CA MET A 311 43.85 -0.65 15.92
C MET A 311 44.35 0.77 16.19
N VAL A 312 43.59 1.56 16.97
CA VAL A 312 43.91 2.93 17.33
C VAL A 312 45.11 2.97 18.30
N ALA A 313 45.14 2.07 19.27
CA ALA A 313 46.22 2.00 20.25
C ALA A 313 47.56 1.50 19.64
N HIS A 314 47.48 0.71 18.57
CA HIS A 314 48.65 0.08 17.93
C HIS A 314 48.69 0.41 16.43
N PRO A 315 48.92 1.66 16.03
CA PRO A 315 48.85 2.09 14.62
C PRO A 315 49.92 1.45 13.71
N ASP A 316 50.99 0.92 14.29
CA ASP A 316 52.08 0.26 13.56
C ASP A 316 51.81 -1.26 13.40
N SER A 317 50.81 -1.83 14.05
CA SER A 317 50.49 -3.24 13.94
C SER A 317 49.84 -3.55 12.57
N SER A 318 50.28 -4.67 12.00
CA SER A 318 49.63 -5.18 10.79
C SER A 318 48.19 -5.69 11.11
N ILE A 319 47.30 -5.61 10.13
CA ILE A 319 45.94 -6.14 10.26
C ILE A 319 45.95 -7.61 10.70
N LEU A 320 46.91 -8.40 10.20
CA LEU A 320 47.04 -9.81 10.56
C LEU A 320 47.42 -10.00 12.05
N GLU A 321 48.22 -9.12 12.63
CA GLU A 321 48.56 -9.14 14.05
C GLU A 321 47.34 -8.82 14.91
N VAL A 322 46.52 -7.86 14.50
CA VAL A 322 45.29 -7.52 15.19
C VAL A 322 44.26 -8.65 15.14
N ILE A 323 44.09 -9.25 13.95
CA ILE A 323 43.20 -10.45 13.79
C ILE A 323 43.66 -11.56 14.70
N LYS A 324 44.97 -11.86 14.74
CA LYS A 324 45.54 -12.90 15.61
C LYS A 324 45.26 -12.63 17.11
N LYS A 325 45.26 -11.37 17.55
CA LYS A 325 44.92 -10.99 18.92
C LYS A 325 43.43 -11.25 19.22
N VAL A 326 42.56 -10.88 18.32
CA VAL A 326 41.11 -11.17 18.47
C VAL A 326 40.85 -12.68 18.48
N GLU A 327 41.49 -13.45 17.60
CA GLU A 327 41.37 -14.90 17.54
C GLU A 327 41.87 -15.60 18.81
N GLN A 328 42.90 -15.07 19.49
CA GLN A 328 43.37 -15.59 20.76
C GLN A 328 42.31 -15.50 21.88
N ALA A 329 41.37 -14.55 21.80
CA ALA A 329 40.28 -14.34 22.72
C ALA A 329 38.95 -14.99 22.27
N SER A 330 38.96 -15.67 21.12
CA SER A 330 37.81 -16.42 20.59
C SER A 330 37.45 -17.56 21.50
N GLY A 331 36.16 -17.78 21.76
CA GLY A 331 35.63 -18.80 22.66
C GLY A 331 35.80 -18.49 24.16
N THR A 332 36.48 -17.39 24.52
CA THR A 332 36.59 -16.89 25.89
C THR A 332 35.91 -15.53 26.02
N TRP A 333 36.47 -14.49 25.46
CA TRP A 333 35.85 -13.15 25.49
C TRP A 333 34.84 -12.99 24.37
N PHE A 334 35.16 -13.45 23.17
CA PHE A 334 34.40 -13.21 21.93
C PHE A 334 33.79 -14.49 21.38
N ASP A 335 32.63 -14.31 20.78
CA ASP A 335 31.94 -15.37 20.02
C ASP A 335 32.74 -15.77 18.78
N GLU A 336 32.95 -17.09 18.59
CA GLU A 336 33.74 -17.64 17.48
C GLU A 336 33.21 -17.25 16.09
N ASN A 337 31.87 -17.25 15.93
CA ASN A 337 31.26 -16.85 14.66
C ASN A 337 31.47 -15.36 14.39
N VAL A 338 31.30 -14.53 15.42
CA VAL A 338 31.53 -13.08 15.33
C VAL A 338 32.99 -12.80 14.96
N VAL A 339 33.96 -13.48 15.60
CA VAL A 339 35.36 -13.34 15.28
C VAL A 339 35.67 -13.74 13.83
N SER A 340 35.08 -14.79 13.33
CA SER A 340 35.25 -15.22 11.93
C SER A 340 34.80 -14.14 10.93
N PHE A 341 33.64 -13.49 11.17
CA PHE A 341 33.15 -12.42 10.30
C PHE A 341 33.97 -11.12 10.46
N LEU A 342 34.43 -10.83 11.67
CA LEU A 342 35.34 -9.68 11.92
C LEU A 342 36.66 -9.85 11.18
N SER A 343 37.25 -11.04 11.21
CA SER A 343 38.47 -11.36 10.45
C SER A 343 38.25 -11.17 8.94
N GLY A 344 37.08 -11.57 8.43
CA GLY A 344 36.65 -11.32 7.04
C GLY A 344 36.54 -9.84 6.71
N TYR A 345 35.97 -9.02 7.61
CA TYR A 345 35.90 -7.57 7.48
C TYR A 345 37.33 -6.97 7.38
N ALA A 346 38.18 -7.29 8.34
CA ALA A 346 39.55 -6.74 8.42
C ALA A 346 40.36 -7.07 7.16
N LEU A 347 40.27 -8.30 6.65
CA LEU A 347 40.94 -8.70 5.40
C LEU A 347 40.38 -7.96 4.17
N SER A 348 39.07 -7.69 4.13
CA SER A 348 38.48 -6.93 3.02
C SER A 348 38.96 -5.48 2.99
N GLN A 349 39.19 -4.88 4.15
CA GLN A 349 39.78 -3.52 4.23
C GLN A 349 41.21 -3.48 3.75
N SER A 350 42.01 -4.52 3.96
CA SER A 350 43.39 -4.59 3.45
C SER A 350 43.46 -4.65 1.92
N GLN A 351 42.44 -5.23 1.27
CA GLN A 351 42.36 -5.32 -0.20
C GLN A 351 41.81 -4.04 -0.84
N SER A 352 41.00 -3.26 -0.14
CA SER A 352 40.43 -2.00 -0.63
C SER A 352 41.38 -0.80 -0.47
N SER A 353 42.48 -0.94 0.25
CA SER A 353 43.53 0.11 0.34
C SER A 353 44.31 0.34 -0.97
N ASP A 354 44.04 -0.44 -2.02
CA ASP A 354 44.55 -0.20 -3.38
C ASP A 354 43.77 0.86 -4.20
N GLU A 355 42.62 1.38 -3.70
CA GLU A 355 42.06 2.61 -4.29
C GLU A 355 43.01 3.76 -4.01
N LYS A 356 43.59 4.32 -5.06
CA LYS A 356 44.53 5.47 -5.00
C LYS A 356 43.87 6.63 -4.25
N THR A 357 44.14 6.73 -2.96
CA THR A 357 43.81 7.90 -2.16
C THR A 357 44.95 8.91 -2.27
N LEU A 358 44.61 10.16 -2.49
CA LEU A 358 45.55 11.26 -2.53
C LEU A 358 45.47 12.04 -1.23
N SER A 359 46.58 12.09 -0.50
CA SER A 359 46.70 12.98 0.65
C SER A 359 46.92 14.41 0.18
N CYS A 360 46.09 15.34 0.59
CA CYS A 360 46.25 16.75 0.25
C CYS A 360 46.07 17.65 1.48
N SER A 361 46.68 18.82 1.42
CA SER A 361 46.45 19.85 2.43
C SER A 361 44.98 20.34 2.34
N VAL A 362 44.42 20.77 3.48
CA VAL A 362 43.11 21.40 3.51
C VAL A 362 42.95 22.57 2.51
N PHE A 363 44.05 23.28 2.24
CA PHE A 363 44.10 24.38 1.28
C PHE A 363 44.07 23.91 -0.20
N ALA A 364 44.30 22.63 -0.45
CA ALA A 364 44.26 22.04 -1.78
C ALA A 364 42.90 21.42 -2.13
N LEU A 365 41.94 21.44 -1.22
CA LEU A 365 40.60 20.93 -1.45
C LEU A 365 39.88 21.73 -2.53
N LYS A 366 39.20 21.03 -3.43
CA LYS A 366 38.44 21.60 -4.55
C LYS A 366 37.04 20.98 -4.64
N GLU A 367 36.15 21.77 -5.23
CA GLU A 367 34.82 21.30 -5.62
C GLU A 367 34.94 20.01 -6.48
N GLY A 368 34.06 19.04 -6.24
CA GLY A 368 34.03 17.75 -6.92
C GLY A 368 34.93 16.67 -6.33
N MET A 369 35.83 16.99 -5.40
CA MET A 369 36.61 15.97 -4.70
C MET A 369 35.71 15.14 -3.76
N VAL A 370 35.98 13.84 -3.67
CA VAL A 370 35.30 12.92 -2.79
C VAL A 370 36.21 12.58 -1.62
N LEU A 371 35.76 12.79 -0.40
CA LEU A 371 36.54 12.47 0.79
C LEU A 371 36.74 10.95 0.92
N ALA A 372 37.97 10.53 1.13
CA ALA A 372 38.36 9.15 1.41
C ALA A 372 38.36 8.83 2.91
N SER A 373 38.41 9.84 3.78
CA SER A 373 38.28 9.76 5.24
C SER A 373 37.48 10.93 5.78
N ASP A 374 37.01 10.81 7.02
CA ASP A 374 36.40 11.91 7.74
C ASP A 374 37.40 13.07 7.97
N ILE A 375 36.89 14.31 8.04
CA ILE A 375 37.67 15.49 8.39
C ILE A 375 37.33 15.91 9.81
N TYR A 376 38.39 15.91 10.66
CA TYR A 376 38.27 16.37 12.06
C TYR A 376 39.10 17.64 12.29
N SER A 377 38.61 18.51 13.17
CA SER A 377 39.40 19.63 13.69
C SER A 377 40.31 19.19 14.82
N GLU A 378 41.27 20.08 15.24
CA GLU A 378 42.15 19.84 16.37
C GLU A 378 41.39 19.64 17.69
N SER A 379 40.24 20.31 17.87
CA SER A 379 39.37 20.12 19.00
C SER A 379 38.52 18.84 18.94
N GLY A 380 38.55 18.09 17.84
CA GLY A 380 37.87 16.81 17.67
C GLY A 380 36.48 16.87 17.03
N ILE A 381 36.11 18.00 16.49
CA ILE A 381 34.79 18.14 15.81
C ILE A 381 34.90 17.47 14.43
N ASN A 382 33.99 16.53 14.16
CA ASN A 382 33.81 15.97 12.82
C ASN A 382 33.13 17.02 11.93
N LEU A 383 33.87 17.50 10.93
CA LEU A 383 33.41 18.56 10.01
C LEU A 383 32.72 17.99 8.80
N LEU A 384 33.23 16.92 8.21
CA LEU A 384 32.66 16.22 7.07
C LEU A 384 33.02 14.74 7.10
N ARG A 385 32.11 13.90 6.63
CA ARG A 385 32.27 12.44 6.62
C ARG A 385 32.93 11.94 5.33
N LYS A 386 33.56 10.78 5.44
CA LYS A 386 34.02 9.96 4.31
C LYS A 386 32.89 9.78 3.28
N GLY A 387 33.22 9.85 2.00
CA GLY A 387 32.29 9.74 0.89
C GLY A 387 31.57 11.05 0.53
N THR A 388 31.76 12.12 1.32
CA THR A 388 31.17 13.43 0.97
C THR A 388 31.80 13.97 -0.30
N VAL A 389 31.00 14.35 -1.28
CA VAL A 389 31.44 15.09 -2.48
C VAL A 389 31.46 16.57 -2.10
N LEU A 390 32.63 17.17 -2.16
CA LEU A 390 32.83 18.56 -1.77
C LEU A 390 32.20 19.51 -2.79
N ASP A 391 31.30 20.35 -2.34
CA ASP A 391 30.81 21.49 -3.07
C ASP A 391 31.62 22.76 -2.74
N ARG A 392 31.40 23.83 -3.50
CA ARG A 392 32.08 25.09 -3.35
C ARG A 392 31.86 25.77 -1.98
N ASP A 393 30.69 25.62 -1.42
CA ASP A 393 30.34 26.21 -0.13
C ASP A 393 30.92 25.43 1.04
N MET A 394 30.97 24.10 0.95
CA MET A 394 31.64 23.21 1.91
C MET A 394 33.14 23.53 1.98
N VAL A 395 33.82 23.64 0.82
CA VAL A 395 35.26 24.00 0.78
C VAL A 395 35.50 25.36 1.45
N LYS A 396 34.64 26.37 1.17
CA LYS A 396 34.76 27.68 1.83
C LYS A 396 34.54 27.62 3.34
N LYS A 397 33.56 26.83 3.80
CA LYS A 397 33.27 26.65 5.22
C LYS A 397 34.42 25.96 5.93
N ILE A 398 34.97 24.90 5.36
CA ILE A 398 36.13 24.17 5.91
C ILE A 398 37.34 25.11 6.03
N LEU A 399 37.67 25.90 5.01
CA LEU A 399 38.78 26.84 5.04
C LEU A 399 38.57 27.95 6.11
N LYS A 400 37.34 28.44 6.27
CA LYS A 400 37.04 29.40 7.32
C LYS A 400 37.17 28.77 8.72
N PHE A 401 36.66 27.55 8.88
CA PHE A 401 36.73 26.82 10.13
C PHE A 401 38.16 26.50 10.54
N ASN A 402 38.99 26.10 9.58
CA ASN A 402 40.41 25.82 9.80
C ASN A 402 41.19 27.01 10.36
N ASN A 403 40.73 28.26 10.17
CA ASN A 403 41.37 29.44 10.77
C ASN A 403 41.02 29.63 12.28
N VAL A 404 39.95 28.97 12.75
CA VAL A 404 39.46 29.08 14.13
C VAL A 404 39.88 27.82 14.93
N ASP A 405 39.73 26.67 14.33
CA ASP A 405 40.06 25.37 14.88
C ASP A 405 40.72 24.54 13.77
N PRO A 406 42.05 24.42 13.75
CA PRO A 406 42.81 23.82 12.65
C PRO A 406 42.38 22.37 12.37
N ILE A 407 42.39 22.00 11.09
CA ILE A 407 42.11 20.62 10.68
C ILE A 407 43.37 19.80 10.87
N MET A 408 43.22 18.65 11.52
CA MET A 408 44.31 17.75 11.84
C MET A 408 44.83 17.02 10.62
N GLY A 409 46.12 17.12 10.37
CA GLY A 409 46.83 16.33 9.37
C GLY A 409 46.50 16.67 7.91
N GLN A 410 46.68 15.68 7.04
CA GLN A 410 46.33 15.77 5.63
C GLN A 410 44.95 15.15 5.35
N VAL A 411 44.18 15.81 4.50
CA VAL A 411 42.89 15.30 4.08
C VAL A 411 43.06 14.23 3.01
N GLN A 412 42.44 13.09 3.19
CA GLN A 412 42.42 12.00 2.22
C GLN A 412 41.25 12.18 1.25
N VAL A 413 41.56 12.21 -0.05
CA VAL A 413 40.54 12.29 -1.11
C VAL A 413 40.69 11.14 -2.08
N LYS A 414 39.58 10.67 -2.65
CA LYS A 414 39.65 9.67 -3.73
C LYS A 414 40.24 10.28 -4.98
N SER A 415 41.15 9.54 -5.62
CA SER A 415 41.81 9.92 -6.87
C SER A 415 40.85 9.91 -8.04
#